data_ea43a13b474bea93f31a683623628513
#
_entry.id   ea43a13b474bea93f31a683623628513
#
_cell.length_a   1.000
_cell.length_b   1.000
_cell.length_c   1.000
_cell.angle_alpha   90.00
_cell.angle_beta   90.00
_cell.angle_gamma   90.00
#
_symmetry.space_group_name_H-M   'P 1'
#
loop_
_entity.id
_entity.type
_entity.pdbx_description
1 polymer ?
#
loop_
_entity_poly.entity_id
_entity_poly.type
_entity_poly.pdbx_seq_one_letter_code
_entity_poly.pdbx_strand_id
1 'polypeptide(L)'
;EITHVVRGNEYLSSSPKYNKIYEAFGWKVPIYVHCPLITDENHKKLSKRSGHSSYEDLIEQGFVTEAVINYVALLGWCPEGNQEIFSLEELVKEFDYHNMSKSPAVFDIQKLKWMNGEYLKAMDFDKFFERAEKYIKEVVTKDYDLKKIAALVKTRIEIFPDIKEQIDFFEELPEYDTAMYCHKKMKTNEEKALEVLKEIYPLLEKQDDFSNDALFEALKSYVDEKGFKTGYVMWPIRTAVSGKQSTPGGATEIMEILGKEESLKRIQKGIELLER
;
A
#
# COMPACT_ATOMS: atom_id res chain seq x y z
N GLU A 1 -27.05 -3.68 34.19
CA GLU A 1 -28.25 -4.20 33.53
C GLU A 1 -27.95 -4.39 32.05
N ILE A 2 -28.19 -5.64 31.53
CA ILE A 2 -27.96 -5.93 30.10
C ILE A 2 -29.21 -5.51 29.34
N THR A 3 -29.07 -4.61 28.37
CA THR A 3 -30.15 -4.13 27.52
C THR A 3 -30.19 -4.81 26.15
N HIS A 4 -29.02 -5.16 25.61
CA HIS A 4 -28.83 -5.78 24.30
C HIS A 4 -27.88 -6.98 24.39
N VAL A 5 -28.17 -8.02 23.60
CA VAL A 5 -27.32 -9.20 23.41
C VAL A 5 -26.96 -9.28 21.92
N VAL A 6 -25.70 -9.00 21.59
CA VAL A 6 -25.18 -9.09 20.23
C VAL A 6 -24.39 -10.39 20.10
N ARG A 7 -24.75 -11.26 19.14
CA ARG A 7 -24.13 -12.58 18.96
C ARG A 7 -24.34 -13.13 17.54
N GLY A 8 -23.66 -14.21 17.20
CA GLY A 8 -23.82 -14.84 15.89
C GLY A 8 -25.16 -15.54 15.70
N ASN A 9 -25.54 -15.75 14.46
CA ASN A 9 -26.80 -16.39 14.03
C ASN A 9 -26.96 -17.84 14.55
N GLU A 10 -25.89 -18.53 14.90
CA GLU A 10 -25.93 -19.89 15.47
C GLU A 10 -26.73 -19.99 16.76
N TYR A 11 -26.87 -18.87 17.46
CA TYR A 11 -27.66 -18.82 18.70
C TYR A 11 -29.17 -18.55 18.49
N LEU A 12 -29.61 -18.34 17.25
CA LEU A 12 -31.00 -18.02 16.95
C LEU A 12 -31.96 -19.11 17.45
N SER A 13 -31.62 -20.39 17.20
CA SER A 13 -32.42 -21.54 17.64
C SER A 13 -32.48 -21.73 19.16
N SER A 14 -31.50 -21.19 19.89
CA SER A 14 -31.45 -21.27 21.36
C SER A 14 -32.17 -20.12 22.05
N SER A 15 -32.51 -19.04 21.35
CA SER A 15 -33.12 -17.83 21.92
C SER A 15 -34.44 -18.09 22.64
N PRO A 16 -35.37 -18.95 22.14
CA PRO A 16 -36.59 -19.25 22.85
C PRO A 16 -36.37 -19.89 24.23
N LYS A 17 -35.32 -20.72 24.37
CA LYS A 17 -34.96 -21.33 25.66
C LYS A 17 -34.55 -20.26 26.68
N TYR A 18 -33.71 -19.30 26.27
CA TYR A 18 -33.29 -18.22 27.16
C TYR A 18 -34.46 -17.30 27.53
N ASN A 19 -35.36 -17.01 26.60
CA ASN A 19 -36.55 -16.21 26.87
C ASN A 19 -37.41 -16.84 27.96
N LYS A 20 -37.58 -18.17 27.95
CA LYS A 20 -38.32 -18.89 29.01
C LYS A 20 -37.65 -18.76 30.37
N ILE A 21 -36.34 -18.68 30.45
CA ILE A 21 -35.63 -18.43 31.72
C ILE A 21 -35.90 -17.00 32.20
N TYR A 22 -35.83 -15.99 31.34
CA TYR A 22 -36.15 -14.60 31.68
C TYR A 22 -37.60 -14.49 32.19
N GLU A 23 -38.55 -15.11 31.48
CA GLU A 23 -39.97 -15.15 31.88
C GLU A 23 -40.16 -15.79 33.25
N ALA A 24 -39.50 -16.93 33.53
CA ALA A 24 -39.60 -17.63 34.80
C ALA A 24 -39.12 -16.82 36.00
N PHE A 25 -38.11 -15.94 35.80
CA PHE A 25 -37.62 -15.04 36.82
C PHE A 25 -38.33 -13.69 36.84
N GLY A 26 -39.30 -13.45 35.96
CA GLY A 26 -39.97 -12.16 35.83
C GLY A 26 -39.04 -11.02 35.31
N TRP A 27 -37.98 -11.36 34.62
CA TRP A 27 -37.03 -10.41 34.10
C TRP A 27 -37.41 -9.93 32.70
N LYS A 28 -37.05 -8.69 32.38
CA LYS A 28 -37.21 -8.15 31.03
C LYS A 28 -36.27 -8.87 30.06
N VAL A 29 -36.81 -9.39 28.96
CA VAL A 29 -36.01 -9.97 27.86
C VAL A 29 -35.22 -8.89 27.17
N PRO A 30 -33.90 -9.05 26.99
CA PRO A 30 -33.08 -8.09 26.27
C PRO A 30 -33.39 -8.08 24.77
N ILE A 31 -32.98 -7.02 24.09
CA ILE A 31 -33.02 -6.97 22.63
C ILE A 31 -31.91 -7.88 22.08
N TYR A 32 -32.27 -8.78 21.17
CA TYR A 32 -31.27 -9.63 20.50
C TYR A 32 -30.89 -9.07 19.13
N VAL A 33 -29.60 -8.98 18.90
CA VAL A 33 -29.00 -8.66 17.58
C VAL A 33 -28.20 -9.88 17.14
N HIS A 34 -28.65 -10.54 16.08
CA HIS A 34 -27.97 -11.70 15.53
C HIS A 34 -27.11 -11.26 14.31
N CYS A 35 -25.80 -11.28 14.48
CA CYS A 35 -24.86 -10.93 13.41
C CYS A 35 -24.82 -12.03 12.34
N PRO A 36 -24.66 -11.66 11.06
CA PRO A 36 -24.51 -12.62 9.99
C PRO A 36 -23.23 -13.46 10.16
N LEU A 37 -23.23 -14.64 9.54
CA LEU A 37 -22.03 -15.48 9.47
C LEU A 37 -21.03 -14.84 8.51
N ILE A 38 -19.75 -14.83 8.88
CA ILE A 38 -18.65 -14.46 7.99
C ILE A 38 -18.06 -15.73 7.39
N THR A 39 -17.96 -15.76 6.07
CA THR A 39 -17.48 -16.90 5.29
C THR A 39 -16.26 -16.52 4.46
N ASP A 40 -15.54 -17.52 3.97
CA ASP A 40 -14.55 -17.36 2.91
C ASP A 40 -15.24 -17.24 1.52
N GLU A 41 -14.43 -17.07 0.48
CA GLU A 41 -14.90 -16.98 -0.92
C GLU A 41 -15.65 -18.24 -1.39
N ASN A 42 -15.44 -19.39 -0.74
CA ASN A 42 -16.13 -20.65 -1.01
C ASN A 42 -17.39 -20.84 -0.14
N HIS A 43 -17.86 -19.79 0.52
CA HIS A 43 -18.99 -19.80 1.44
C HIS A 43 -18.83 -20.74 2.64
N LYS A 44 -17.59 -21.11 3.00
CA LYS A 44 -17.29 -21.87 4.20
C LYS A 44 -17.03 -20.91 5.36
N LYS A 45 -17.45 -21.29 6.56
CA LYS A 45 -17.18 -20.51 7.78
C LYS A 45 -15.67 -20.28 7.92
N LEU A 46 -15.27 -19.01 8.14
CA LEU A 46 -13.89 -18.67 8.45
C LEU A 46 -13.39 -19.49 9.64
N SER A 47 -12.17 -19.99 9.53
CA SER A 47 -11.53 -20.77 10.58
C SER A 47 -10.16 -20.21 10.91
N LYS A 48 -9.65 -20.52 12.10
CA LYS A 48 -8.28 -20.13 12.52
C LYS A 48 -7.18 -20.60 11.54
N ARG A 49 -7.47 -21.60 10.70
CA ARG A 49 -6.53 -22.11 9.70
C ARG A 49 -6.45 -21.28 8.42
N SER A 50 -7.38 -20.33 8.23
CA SER A 50 -7.36 -19.43 7.06
C SER A 50 -6.36 -18.28 7.17
N GLY A 51 -5.70 -18.09 8.34
CA GLY A 51 -4.70 -17.04 8.55
C GLY A 51 -5.23 -15.61 8.66
N HIS A 52 -6.56 -15.41 8.60
CA HIS A 52 -7.20 -14.09 8.66
C HIS A 52 -8.37 -14.08 9.64
N SER A 53 -8.30 -14.90 10.68
CA SER A 53 -9.46 -15.16 11.54
C SER A 53 -9.46 -14.41 12.87
N SER A 54 -8.35 -13.76 13.21
CA SER A 54 -8.25 -12.92 14.41
C SER A 54 -7.74 -11.53 14.09
N TYR A 55 -8.02 -10.60 14.99
CA TYR A 55 -7.50 -9.24 14.89
C TYR A 55 -5.95 -9.23 14.95
N GLU A 56 -5.38 -10.03 15.83
CA GLU A 56 -3.94 -10.17 16.01
C GLU A 56 -3.25 -10.63 14.72
N ASP A 57 -3.81 -11.64 14.04
CA ASP A 57 -3.29 -12.13 12.75
C ASP A 57 -3.23 -11.00 11.70
N LEU A 58 -4.25 -10.14 11.66
CA LEU A 58 -4.30 -9.02 10.72
C LEU A 58 -3.27 -7.93 11.06
N ILE A 59 -3.11 -7.60 12.34
CA ILE A 59 -2.10 -6.63 12.78
C ILE A 59 -0.68 -7.14 12.48
N GLU A 60 -0.40 -8.43 12.70
CA GLU A 60 0.89 -9.05 12.35
C GLU A 60 1.15 -9.02 10.85
N GLN A 61 0.11 -9.11 10.02
CA GLN A 61 0.20 -8.95 8.56
C GLN A 61 0.38 -7.50 8.11
N GLY A 62 0.38 -6.53 9.01
CA GLY A 62 0.66 -5.13 8.72
C GLY A 62 -0.55 -4.26 8.42
N PHE A 63 -1.76 -4.73 8.74
CA PHE A 63 -2.96 -3.90 8.70
C PHE A 63 -2.98 -2.92 9.88
N VAL A 64 -3.65 -1.77 9.71
CA VAL A 64 -3.88 -0.81 10.79
C VAL A 64 -5.25 -1.05 11.45
N THR A 65 -5.31 -0.82 12.74
CA THR A 65 -6.52 -1.04 13.55
C THR A 65 -7.75 -0.35 12.97
N GLU A 66 -7.59 0.88 12.54
CA GLU A 66 -8.66 1.72 12.00
C GLU A 66 -9.28 1.09 10.74
N ALA A 67 -8.44 0.57 9.84
CA ALA A 67 -8.89 -0.12 8.64
C ALA A 67 -9.62 -1.43 8.96
N VAL A 68 -9.09 -2.20 9.91
CA VAL A 68 -9.72 -3.46 10.35
C VAL A 68 -11.09 -3.21 10.97
N ILE A 69 -11.23 -2.21 11.85
CA ILE A 69 -12.51 -1.84 12.47
C ILE A 69 -13.52 -1.43 11.40
N ASN A 70 -13.13 -0.53 10.49
CA ASN A 70 -14.02 -0.08 9.42
C ASN A 70 -14.45 -1.24 8.53
N TYR A 71 -13.52 -2.09 8.11
CA TYR A 71 -13.82 -3.25 7.27
C TYR A 71 -14.78 -4.23 7.95
N VAL A 72 -14.53 -4.55 9.22
CA VAL A 72 -15.39 -5.46 10.00
C VAL A 72 -16.79 -4.88 10.16
N ALA A 73 -16.93 -3.56 10.37
CA ALA A 73 -18.23 -2.91 10.40
C ALA A 73 -19.01 -3.14 9.09
N LEU A 74 -18.37 -2.95 7.94
CA LEU A 74 -18.99 -3.13 6.62
C LEU A 74 -19.30 -4.58 6.25
N LEU A 75 -18.74 -5.58 6.95
CA LEU A 75 -19.08 -6.99 6.71
C LEU A 75 -20.53 -7.33 7.11
N GLY A 76 -21.10 -6.58 8.03
CA GLY A 76 -22.46 -6.86 8.51
C GLY A 76 -23.39 -5.66 8.50
N TRP A 77 -22.90 -4.47 8.21
CA TRP A 77 -23.65 -3.23 8.22
C TRP A 77 -23.58 -2.53 6.86
N CYS A 78 -24.70 -1.93 6.46
CA CYS A 78 -24.81 -1.15 5.23
C CYS A 78 -25.03 0.32 5.61
N PRO A 79 -24.05 1.22 5.37
CA PRO A 79 -24.25 2.65 5.58
C PRO A 79 -25.28 3.21 4.61
N GLU A 80 -25.85 4.36 4.95
CA GLU A 80 -26.63 5.14 4.01
C GLU A 80 -25.71 5.81 3.00
N GLY A 81 -25.85 5.50 1.72
CA GLY A 81 -25.01 6.02 0.63
C GLY A 81 -23.87 5.09 0.22
N ASN A 82 -22.83 5.66 -0.39
CA ASN A 82 -21.72 4.92 -1.01
C ASN A 82 -20.37 5.11 -0.30
N GLN A 83 -20.37 5.67 0.90
CA GLN A 83 -19.14 5.86 1.68
C GLN A 83 -18.67 4.50 2.19
N GLU A 84 -17.37 4.21 2.01
CA GLU A 84 -16.75 2.96 2.48
C GLU A 84 -15.61 3.22 3.49
N ILE A 85 -15.04 4.42 3.51
CA ILE A 85 -13.96 4.79 4.42
C ILE A 85 -14.52 5.74 5.49
N PHE A 86 -14.43 5.34 6.75
CA PHE A 86 -14.95 6.07 7.90
C PHE A 86 -13.88 6.23 8.99
N SER A 87 -13.75 7.40 9.58
CA SER A 87 -13.08 7.51 10.87
C SER A 87 -13.87 6.78 11.94
N LEU A 88 -13.25 6.49 13.08
CA LEU A 88 -13.96 5.86 14.21
C LEU A 88 -15.12 6.73 14.71
N GLU A 89 -14.92 8.06 14.73
CA GLU A 89 -15.97 9.01 15.13
C GLU A 89 -17.15 8.98 14.14
N GLU A 90 -16.88 8.93 12.84
CA GLU A 90 -17.93 8.78 11.83
C GLU A 90 -18.65 7.44 11.97
N LEU A 91 -17.93 6.34 12.18
CA LEU A 91 -18.54 5.03 12.42
C LEU A 91 -19.47 5.05 13.64
N VAL A 92 -19.04 5.64 14.76
CA VAL A 92 -19.85 5.76 15.98
C VAL A 92 -21.11 6.56 15.73
N LYS A 93 -21.04 7.59 14.87
CA LYS A 93 -22.18 8.45 14.56
C LYS A 93 -23.17 7.81 13.59
N GLU A 94 -22.65 7.14 12.55
CA GLU A 94 -23.46 6.63 11.44
C GLU A 94 -23.95 5.18 11.66
N PHE A 95 -23.26 4.42 12.54
CA PHE A 95 -23.59 3.02 12.76
C PHE A 95 -24.97 2.84 13.38
N ASP A 96 -25.87 2.16 12.66
CA ASP A 96 -27.17 1.74 13.17
C ASP A 96 -27.32 0.21 12.98
N TYR A 97 -27.49 -0.51 14.08
CA TYR A 97 -27.67 -1.96 14.05
C TYR A 97 -28.96 -2.39 13.33
N HIS A 98 -29.94 -1.50 13.12
CA HIS A 98 -31.14 -1.80 12.32
C HIS A 98 -30.81 -1.98 10.83
N ASN A 99 -29.72 -1.41 10.36
CA ASN A 99 -29.23 -1.53 8.99
C ASN A 99 -28.25 -2.71 8.80
N MET A 100 -28.22 -3.65 9.75
CA MET A 100 -27.41 -4.84 9.63
C MET A 100 -27.98 -5.82 8.60
N SER A 101 -27.09 -6.37 7.77
CA SER A 101 -27.41 -7.41 6.80
C SER A 101 -27.87 -8.70 7.51
N LYS A 102 -28.87 -9.38 6.91
CA LYS A 102 -29.29 -10.72 7.34
C LYS A 102 -28.57 -11.85 6.60
N SER A 103 -27.90 -11.52 5.50
CA SER A 103 -27.17 -12.48 4.67
C SER A 103 -25.74 -12.67 5.19
N PRO A 104 -25.14 -13.87 5.01
CA PRO A 104 -23.73 -14.08 5.28
C PRO A 104 -22.86 -13.09 4.50
N ALA A 105 -21.81 -12.58 5.14
CA ALA A 105 -20.81 -11.73 4.50
C ALA A 105 -19.61 -12.56 4.08
N VAL A 106 -19.05 -12.27 2.92
CA VAL A 106 -17.80 -12.89 2.44
C VAL A 106 -16.62 -12.01 2.87
N PHE A 107 -15.63 -12.63 3.52
CA PHE A 107 -14.39 -11.96 3.87
C PHE A 107 -13.52 -11.83 2.63
N ASP A 108 -13.31 -10.60 2.18
CA ASP A 108 -12.49 -10.25 1.01
C ASP A 108 -11.21 -9.55 1.49
N ILE A 109 -10.09 -10.26 1.46
CA ILE A 109 -8.79 -9.74 1.86
C ILE A 109 -8.29 -8.64 0.92
N GLN A 110 -8.66 -8.68 -0.37
CA GLN A 110 -8.24 -7.66 -1.33
C GLN A 110 -8.96 -6.34 -1.03
N LYS A 111 -10.25 -6.40 -0.70
CA LYS A 111 -10.98 -5.21 -0.24
C LYS A 111 -10.38 -4.64 1.04
N LEU A 112 -10.02 -5.48 2.01
CA LEU A 112 -9.37 -5.03 3.24
C LEU A 112 -8.00 -4.37 2.94
N LYS A 113 -7.19 -4.95 2.06
CA LYS A 113 -5.92 -4.36 1.63
C LYS A 113 -6.11 -2.99 0.99
N TRP A 114 -7.03 -2.88 0.04
CA TRP A 114 -7.35 -1.59 -0.57
C TRP A 114 -7.77 -0.55 0.48
N MET A 115 -8.70 -0.89 1.37
CA MET A 115 -9.13 -0.01 2.47
C MET A 115 -7.94 0.41 3.33
N ASN A 116 -7.09 -0.54 3.72
CA ASN A 116 -5.91 -0.26 4.52
C ASN A 116 -4.96 0.72 3.80
N GLY A 117 -4.77 0.56 2.49
CA GLY A 117 -4.01 1.50 1.67
C GLY A 117 -4.56 2.93 1.74
N GLU A 118 -5.89 3.11 1.73
CA GLU A 118 -6.52 4.43 1.89
C GLU A 118 -6.22 5.04 3.28
N TYR A 119 -6.27 4.24 4.35
CA TYR A 119 -5.87 4.70 5.68
C TYR A 119 -4.38 5.06 5.77
N LEU A 120 -3.48 4.28 5.13
CA LEU A 120 -2.06 4.59 5.08
C LEU A 120 -1.79 5.90 4.33
N LYS A 121 -2.47 6.15 3.20
CA LYS A 121 -2.38 7.40 2.45
C LYS A 121 -2.84 8.61 3.27
N ALA A 122 -3.92 8.47 4.02
CA ALA A 122 -4.47 9.53 4.86
C ALA A 122 -3.71 9.74 6.19
N MET A 123 -2.92 8.76 6.62
CA MET A 123 -2.18 8.80 7.88
C MET A 123 -1.19 9.98 7.91
N ASP A 124 -1.07 10.64 9.06
CA ASP A 124 0.00 11.60 9.30
C ASP A 124 1.37 11.00 9.00
N PHE A 125 2.27 11.79 8.39
CA PHE A 125 3.54 11.27 7.89
C PHE A 125 4.45 10.75 9.02
N ASP A 126 4.53 11.46 10.14
CA ASP A 126 5.41 11.03 11.24
C ASP A 126 4.89 9.74 11.89
N LYS A 127 3.57 9.57 12.02
CA LYS A 127 2.95 8.32 12.47
C LYS A 127 3.16 7.18 11.48
N PHE A 128 3.09 7.47 10.19
CA PHE A 128 3.39 6.50 9.15
C PHE A 128 4.86 6.07 9.22
N PHE A 129 5.78 7.03 9.30
CA PHE A 129 7.21 6.78 9.36
C PHE A 129 7.60 5.93 10.57
N GLU A 130 7.08 6.24 11.76
CA GLU A 130 7.33 5.46 12.98
C GLU A 130 7.03 3.96 12.79
N ARG A 131 5.97 3.63 12.06
CA ARG A 131 5.59 2.25 11.77
C ARG A 131 6.36 1.64 10.60
N ALA A 132 6.67 2.43 9.58
CA ALA A 132 7.34 2.02 8.35
C ALA A 132 8.85 1.76 8.57
N GLU A 133 9.49 2.51 9.46
CA GLU A 133 10.94 2.53 9.67
C GLU A 133 11.54 1.14 9.88
N LYS A 134 10.88 0.28 10.68
CA LYS A 134 11.35 -1.08 10.91
C LYS A 134 11.40 -1.92 9.62
N TYR A 135 10.39 -1.79 8.74
CA TYR A 135 10.34 -2.52 7.48
C TYR A 135 11.38 -2.00 6.47
N ILE A 136 11.65 -0.68 6.49
CA ILE A 136 12.69 -0.08 5.67
C ILE A 136 14.06 -0.57 6.12
N LYS A 137 14.35 -0.55 7.42
CA LYS A 137 15.62 -1.00 8.01
C LYS A 137 15.89 -2.50 7.84
N GLU A 138 14.86 -3.31 7.64
CA GLU A 138 15.04 -4.74 7.34
C GLU A 138 15.64 -4.98 5.94
N VAL A 139 15.53 -4.01 5.03
CA VAL A 139 15.97 -4.11 3.64
C VAL A 139 17.13 -3.18 3.35
N VAL A 140 17.04 -1.92 3.80
CA VAL A 140 18.03 -0.87 3.51
C VAL A 140 18.93 -0.71 4.72
N THR A 141 20.19 -1.12 4.56
CA THR A 141 21.25 -1.03 5.60
C THR A 141 22.20 0.14 5.36
N LYS A 142 22.19 0.72 4.15
CA LYS A 142 22.98 1.88 3.76
C LYS A 142 22.46 3.15 4.41
N ASP A 143 23.34 4.13 4.56
CA ASP A 143 23.05 5.44 5.17
C ASP A 143 22.28 6.35 4.18
N TYR A 144 21.03 6.00 3.93
CA TYR A 144 20.11 6.80 3.13
C TYR A 144 19.09 7.52 4.02
N ASP A 145 18.49 8.59 3.49
CA ASP A 145 17.37 9.27 4.15
C ASP A 145 16.12 8.39 4.16
N LEU A 146 15.90 7.68 5.26
CA LEU A 146 14.76 6.76 5.41
C LEU A 146 13.41 7.48 5.36
N LYS A 147 13.34 8.78 5.73
CA LYS A 147 12.11 9.56 5.60
C LYS A 147 11.75 9.80 4.14
N LYS A 148 12.73 10.06 3.28
CA LYS A 148 12.49 10.18 1.83
C LYS A 148 12.01 8.86 1.24
N ILE A 149 12.63 7.74 1.62
CA ILE A 149 12.16 6.40 1.20
C ILE A 149 10.71 6.17 1.66
N ALA A 150 10.41 6.46 2.92
CA ALA A 150 9.06 6.31 3.46
C ALA A 150 8.04 7.18 2.71
N ALA A 151 8.40 8.40 2.33
CA ALA A 151 7.53 9.30 1.57
C ALA A 151 7.17 8.72 0.19
N LEU A 152 8.13 8.09 -0.49
CA LEU A 152 7.88 7.44 -1.79
C LEU A 152 6.88 6.30 -1.70
N VAL A 153 6.98 5.46 -0.67
CA VAL A 153 6.17 4.23 -0.56
C VAL A 153 4.79 4.47 0.05
N LYS A 154 4.60 5.56 0.80
CA LYS A 154 3.36 5.84 1.57
C LYS A 154 2.09 5.72 0.74
N THR A 155 2.13 6.14 -0.53
CA THR A 155 0.97 6.10 -1.43
C THR A 155 0.93 4.86 -2.33
N ARG A 156 1.90 3.94 -2.20
CA ARG A 156 2.12 2.81 -3.10
C ARG A 156 1.90 1.45 -2.46
N ILE A 157 1.75 1.41 -1.15
CA ILE A 157 1.57 0.17 -0.40
C ILE A 157 0.13 0.05 0.11
N GLU A 158 -0.31 -1.18 0.27
CA GLU A 158 -1.59 -1.51 0.89
C GLU A 158 -1.40 -2.01 2.33
N ILE A 159 -0.27 -2.66 2.62
CA ILE A 159 0.14 -3.10 3.95
C ILE A 159 1.62 -2.78 4.18
N PHE A 160 2.06 -2.64 5.43
CA PHE A 160 3.45 -2.29 5.72
C PHE A 160 4.50 -3.28 5.16
N PRO A 161 4.30 -4.61 5.14
CA PRO A 161 5.25 -5.53 4.52
C PRO A 161 5.52 -5.31 3.04
N ASP A 162 4.59 -4.68 2.30
CA ASP A 162 4.78 -4.36 0.88
C ASP A 162 5.97 -3.41 0.64
N ILE A 163 6.38 -2.66 1.67
CA ILE A 163 7.54 -1.77 1.62
C ILE A 163 8.76 -2.50 1.10
N LYS A 164 9.01 -3.72 1.56
CA LYS A 164 10.23 -4.48 1.26
C LYS A 164 10.45 -4.67 -0.23
N GLU A 165 9.42 -5.06 -0.96
CA GLU A 165 9.49 -5.30 -2.40
C GLU A 165 9.59 -4.00 -3.21
N GLN A 166 9.09 -2.90 -2.64
CA GLN A 166 9.11 -1.60 -3.30
C GLN A 166 10.48 -0.90 -3.24
N ILE A 167 11.33 -1.26 -2.27
CA ILE A 167 12.57 -0.52 -1.95
C ILE A 167 13.86 -1.35 -2.01
N ASP A 168 13.79 -2.65 -2.29
CA ASP A 168 14.94 -3.56 -2.33
C ASP A 168 16.08 -3.07 -3.21
N PHE A 169 15.76 -2.38 -4.30
CA PHE A 169 16.75 -1.80 -5.22
C PHE A 169 17.58 -0.65 -4.59
N PHE A 170 17.18 -0.06 -3.48
CA PHE A 170 18.01 0.92 -2.78
C PHE A 170 19.22 0.23 -2.14
N GLU A 171 19.05 -0.97 -1.61
CA GLU A 171 20.16 -1.73 -1.04
C GLU A 171 21.12 -2.22 -2.13
N GLU A 172 20.60 -2.88 -3.15
CA GLU A 172 21.40 -3.39 -4.26
C GLU A 172 20.64 -3.27 -5.58
N LEU A 173 21.33 -2.82 -6.63
CA LEU A 173 20.75 -2.81 -7.97
C LEU A 173 20.55 -4.24 -8.45
N PRO A 174 19.31 -4.71 -8.64
CA PRO A 174 19.05 -6.06 -9.11
C PRO A 174 19.61 -6.29 -10.52
N GLU A 175 19.84 -7.53 -10.89
CA GLU A 175 20.06 -7.88 -12.30
C GLU A 175 18.77 -7.70 -13.08
N TYR A 176 18.85 -7.09 -14.26
CA TYR A 176 17.70 -6.84 -15.12
C TYR A 176 18.04 -6.97 -16.60
N ASP A 177 17.03 -7.27 -17.40
CA ASP A 177 17.13 -7.42 -18.85
C ASP A 177 17.05 -6.07 -19.56
N THR A 178 17.81 -5.88 -20.65
CA THR A 178 17.80 -4.67 -21.48
C THR A 178 16.41 -4.37 -22.08
N ALA A 179 15.60 -5.40 -22.26
CA ALA A 179 14.21 -5.22 -22.69
C ALA A 179 13.37 -4.30 -21.76
N MET A 180 13.79 -4.10 -20.49
CA MET A 180 13.15 -3.15 -19.58
C MET A 180 13.27 -1.69 -20.01
N TYR A 181 14.26 -1.35 -20.84
CA TYR A 181 14.37 -0.03 -21.45
C TYR A 181 13.32 0.23 -22.55
N CYS A 182 12.70 -0.84 -23.07
CA CYS A 182 11.67 -0.74 -24.11
C CYS A 182 10.31 -0.38 -23.52
N HIS A 183 9.73 0.76 -23.92
CA HIS A 183 8.42 1.20 -23.45
C HIS A 183 7.60 1.89 -24.54
N LYS A 184 6.46 1.28 -24.93
CA LYS A 184 5.62 1.76 -26.05
C LYS A 184 5.12 3.20 -25.87
N LYS A 185 4.58 3.56 -24.71
CA LYS A 185 4.04 4.90 -24.43
C LYS A 185 5.14 5.96 -24.38
N MET A 186 6.33 5.62 -23.84
CA MET A 186 7.48 6.52 -23.76
C MET A 186 8.27 6.56 -25.05
N LYS A 187 8.00 5.65 -25.99
CA LYS A 187 8.66 5.52 -27.30
C LYS A 187 10.17 5.23 -27.19
N THR A 188 10.56 4.52 -26.14
CA THR A 188 11.94 4.08 -25.89
C THR A 188 12.16 2.66 -26.37
N ASN A 189 13.40 2.38 -26.75
CA ASN A 189 13.96 1.07 -27.00
C ASN A 189 15.42 1.08 -26.52
N GLU A 190 16.14 -0.02 -26.66
CA GLU A 190 17.51 -0.17 -26.17
C GLU A 190 18.48 0.86 -26.78
N GLU A 191 18.46 1.06 -28.11
CA GLU A 191 19.29 2.03 -28.83
C GLU A 191 19.07 3.46 -28.33
N LYS A 192 17.81 3.88 -28.24
CA LYS A 192 17.45 5.22 -27.76
C LYS A 192 17.76 5.43 -26.30
N ALA A 193 17.58 4.38 -25.48
CA ALA A 193 17.95 4.44 -24.08
C ALA A 193 19.46 4.62 -23.91
N LEU A 194 20.28 3.92 -24.71
CA LEU A 194 21.71 4.07 -24.72
C LEU A 194 22.14 5.50 -25.10
N GLU A 195 21.55 6.07 -26.17
CA GLU A 195 21.80 7.45 -26.56
C GLU A 195 21.49 8.44 -25.44
N VAL A 196 20.30 8.33 -24.84
CA VAL A 196 19.87 9.19 -23.73
C VAL A 196 20.83 9.06 -22.55
N LEU A 197 21.14 7.84 -22.11
CA LEU A 197 22.02 7.64 -20.94
C LEU A 197 23.42 8.21 -21.18
N LYS A 198 23.99 8.06 -22.40
CA LYS A 198 25.29 8.64 -22.75
C LYS A 198 25.30 10.17 -22.77
N GLU A 199 24.21 10.78 -23.25
CA GLU A 199 24.10 12.24 -23.29
C GLU A 199 23.86 12.86 -21.92
N ILE A 200 23.04 12.21 -21.05
CA ILE A 200 22.74 12.77 -19.73
C ILE A 200 23.84 12.50 -18.69
N TYR A 201 24.68 11.50 -18.88
CA TYR A 201 25.74 11.15 -17.93
C TYR A 201 26.66 12.34 -17.63
N PRO A 202 27.30 13.02 -18.64
CA PRO A 202 28.19 14.18 -18.39
C PRO A 202 27.40 15.40 -17.84
N LEU A 203 26.10 15.50 -18.08
CA LEU A 203 25.24 16.54 -17.49
C LEU A 203 25.09 16.30 -15.99
N LEU A 204 24.76 15.08 -15.59
CA LEU A 204 24.63 14.70 -14.19
C LEU A 204 25.98 14.72 -13.45
N GLU A 205 27.06 14.38 -14.12
CA GLU A 205 28.42 14.44 -13.55
C GLU A 205 28.81 15.87 -13.15
N LYS A 206 28.37 16.88 -13.91
CA LYS A 206 28.59 18.29 -13.61
C LYS A 206 27.60 18.89 -12.61
N GLN A 207 26.52 18.19 -12.30
CA GLN A 207 25.48 18.66 -11.38
C GLN A 207 26.00 18.60 -9.95
N ASP A 208 26.07 19.74 -9.26
CA ASP A 208 26.53 19.80 -7.86
C ASP A 208 25.38 19.56 -6.88
N ASP A 209 24.22 20.15 -7.14
CA ASP A 209 23.00 19.94 -6.35
C ASP A 209 22.24 18.71 -6.86
N PHE A 210 22.23 17.63 -6.07
CA PHE A 210 21.56 16.36 -6.38
C PHE A 210 20.20 16.23 -5.71
N SER A 211 19.58 17.35 -5.33
CA SER A 211 18.17 17.36 -4.88
C SER A 211 17.23 17.01 -6.03
N ASN A 212 16.06 16.43 -5.68
CA ASN A 212 15.04 16.07 -6.67
C ASN A 212 14.67 17.23 -7.60
N ASP A 213 14.47 18.42 -7.05
CA ASP A 213 14.06 19.60 -7.82
C ASP A 213 15.16 20.05 -8.78
N ALA A 214 16.43 20.11 -8.32
CA ALA A 214 17.56 20.50 -9.17
C ALA A 214 17.80 19.47 -10.29
N LEU A 215 17.71 18.18 -9.98
CA LEU A 215 17.81 17.10 -10.98
C LEU A 215 16.68 17.18 -12.01
N PHE A 216 15.45 17.42 -11.54
CA PHE A 216 14.29 17.53 -12.43
C PHE A 216 14.42 18.73 -13.38
N GLU A 217 14.82 19.90 -12.88
CA GLU A 217 15.05 21.10 -13.70
C GLU A 217 16.15 20.89 -14.73
N ALA A 218 17.29 20.29 -14.35
CA ALA A 218 18.40 20.00 -15.26
C ALA A 218 17.98 19.05 -16.39
N LEU A 219 17.29 17.95 -16.04
CA LEU A 219 16.81 16.97 -17.02
C LEU A 219 15.67 17.52 -17.87
N LYS A 220 14.81 18.38 -17.32
CA LYS A 220 13.74 19.04 -18.08
C LYS A 220 14.33 20.02 -19.09
N SER A 221 15.34 20.80 -18.73
CA SER A 221 16.05 21.69 -19.65
C SER A 221 16.64 20.91 -20.84
N TYR A 222 17.25 19.75 -20.58
CA TYR A 222 17.71 18.84 -21.62
C TYR A 222 16.56 18.32 -22.51
N VAL A 223 15.43 17.92 -21.90
CA VAL A 223 14.22 17.48 -22.63
C VAL A 223 13.72 18.55 -23.58
N ASP A 224 13.64 19.80 -23.10
CA ASP A 224 13.12 20.95 -23.86
C ASP A 224 14.09 21.34 -24.99
N GLU A 225 15.40 21.36 -24.73
CA GLU A 225 16.43 21.63 -25.74
C GLU A 225 16.39 20.62 -26.89
N LYS A 226 16.23 19.34 -26.58
CA LYS A 226 16.18 18.26 -27.58
C LYS A 226 14.79 18.09 -28.22
N GLY A 227 13.76 18.74 -27.72
CA GLY A 227 12.39 18.57 -28.17
C GLY A 227 11.80 17.18 -27.85
N PHE A 228 12.30 16.52 -26.82
CA PHE A 228 11.84 15.21 -26.40
C PHE A 228 10.59 15.31 -25.49
N LYS A 229 9.92 14.18 -25.26
CA LYS A 229 8.94 14.06 -24.19
C LYS A 229 9.64 13.67 -22.90
N THR A 230 9.19 14.21 -21.77
CA THR A 230 9.79 13.93 -20.45
C THR A 230 9.96 12.43 -20.19
N GLY A 231 8.95 11.62 -20.49
CA GLY A 231 9.03 10.16 -20.28
C GLY A 231 10.06 9.45 -21.16
N TYR A 232 10.43 10.03 -22.31
CA TYR A 232 11.47 9.50 -23.20
C TYR A 232 12.86 9.52 -22.52
N VAL A 233 13.10 10.52 -21.72
CA VAL A 233 14.37 10.70 -20.97
C VAL A 233 14.29 10.03 -19.59
N MET A 234 13.21 10.25 -18.85
CA MET A 234 13.10 9.76 -17.48
C MET A 234 12.98 8.24 -17.38
N TRP A 235 12.41 7.58 -18.39
CA TRP A 235 12.27 6.11 -18.36
C TRP A 235 13.61 5.37 -18.37
N PRO A 236 14.54 5.64 -19.30
CA PRO A 236 15.87 5.02 -19.27
C PRO A 236 16.63 5.29 -17.96
N ILE A 237 16.60 6.52 -17.45
CA ILE A 237 17.26 6.87 -16.19
C ILE A 237 16.68 6.05 -15.04
N ARG A 238 15.37 6.04 -14.90
CA ARG A 238 14.69 5.28 -13.84
C ARG A 238 15.02 3.79 -13.91
N THR A 239 15.02 3.22 -15.10
CA THR A 239 15.38 1.82 -15.32
C THR A 239 16.83 1.56 -14.91
N ALA A 240 17.77 2.41 -15.30
CA ALA A 240 19.18 2.28 -14.96
C ALA A 240 19.43 2.34 -13.45
N VAL A 241 18.78 3.29 -12.74
CA VAL A 241 19.04 3.50 -11.29
C VAL A 241 18.30 2.53 -10.39
N SER A 242 17.21 1.88 -10.87
CA SER A 242 16.39 0.97 -10.06
C SER A 242 16.43 -0.49 -10.49
N GLY A 243 16.68 -0.79 -11.76
CA GLY A 243 16.52 -2.13 -12.31
C GLY A 243 15.10 -2.69 -12.21
N LYS A 244 14.09 -1.81 -12.06
CA LYS A 244 12.69 -2.20 -11.86
C LYS A 244 11.78 -1.61 -12.94
N GLN A 245 10.80 -2.39 -13.35
CA GLN A 245 9.78 -1.93 -14.30
C GLN A 245 8.79 -0.94 -13.65
N SER A 246 8.53 -1.08 -12.36
CA SER A 246 7.72 -0.18 -11.56
C SER A 246 8.48 0.19 -10.29
N THR A 247 8.41 1.47 -9.91
CA THR A 247 9.08 2.03 -8.73
C THR A 247 8.11 2.91 -7.95
N PRO A 248 8.29 3.08 -6.64
CA PRO A 248 7.45 3.97 -5.84
C PRO A 248 7.65 5.44 -6.20
N GLY A 249 8.83 5.82 -6.68
CA GLY A 249 9.19 7.18 -7.08
C GLY A 249 9.66 7.30 -8.53
N GLY A 250 9.82 8.53 -9.00
CA GLY A 250 10.42 8.86 -10.29
C GLY A 250 11.95 8.78 -10.29
N ALA A 251 12.55 8.97 -11.47
CA ALA A 251 14.01 8.88 -11.64
C ALA A 251 14.76 9.84 -10.72
N THR A 252 14.33 11.09 -10.62
CA THR A 252 15.00 12.16 -9.87
C THR A 252 14.85 11.96 -8.35
N GLU A 253 13.67 11.52 -7.89
CA GLU A 253 13.46 11.19 -6.48
C GLU A 253 14.33 10.01 -6.03
N ILE A 254 14.49 9.00 -6.88
CA ILE A 254 15.36 7.85 -6.61
C ILE A 254 16.83 8.29 -6.58
N MET A 255 17.28 9.11 -7.55
CA MET A 255 18.66 9.60 -7.61
C MET A 255 19.01 10.49 -6.42
N GLU A 256 18.07 11.32 -5.94
CA GLU A 256 18.27 12.12 -4.73
C GLU A 256 18.60 11.24 -3.51
N ILE A 257 17.89 10.12 -3.34
CA ILE A 257 18.10 9.18 -2.22
C ILE A 257 19.40 8.41 -2.38
N LEU A 258 19.70 7.91 -3.59
CA LEU A 258 20.94 7.18 -3.89
C LEU A 258 22.19 8.07 -3.78
N GLY A 259 22.03 9.38 -3.99
CA GLY A 259 23.14 10.31 -4.13
C GLY A 259 23.85 10.23 -5.47
N LYS A 260 24.74 11.18 -5.71
CA LYS A 260 25.42 11.37 -6.99
C LYS A 260 26.27 10.17 -7.39
N GLU A 261 27.12 9.71 -6.50
CA GLU A 261 28.09 8.64 -6.79
C GLU A 261 27.39 7.33 -7.19
N GLU A 262 26.43 6.86 -6.38
CA GLU A 262 25.72 5.62 -6.67
C GLU A 262 24.82 5.75 -7.90
N SER A 263 24.19 6.90 -8.13
CA SER A 263 23.39 7.15 -9.33
C SER A 263 24.22 7.08 -10.59
N LEU A 264 25.36 7.76 -10.65
CA LEU A 264 26.27 7.73 -11.80
C LEU A 264 26.81 6.32 -12.06
N LYS A 265 27.20 5.59 -11.01
CA LYS A 265 27.66 4.21 -11.10
C LYS A 265 26.60 3.30 -11.72
N ARG A 266 25.33 3.44 -11.33
CA ARG A 266 24.21 2.64 -11.87
C ARG A 266 23.90 3.02 -13.32
N ILE A 267 23.93 4.30 -13.66
CA ILE A 267 23.76 4.76 -15.04
C ILE A 267 24.87 4.22 -15.93
N GLN A 268 26.13 4.27 -15.48
CA GLN A 268 27.26 3.70 -16.20
C GLN A 268 27.10 2.20 -16.43
N LYS A 269 26.66 1.45 -15.40
CA LYS A 269 26.35 0.01 -15.54
C LYS A 269 25.24 -0.24 -16.57
N GLY A 270 24.23 0.63 -16.62
CA GLY A 270 23.16 0.58 -17.62
C GLY A 270 23.67 0.80 -19.05
N ILE A 271 24.60 1.75 -19.24
CA ILE A 271 25.28 2.00 -20.53
C ILE A 271 26.04 0.73 -20.96
N GLU A 272 26.88 0.19 -20.08
CA GLU A 272 27.66 -1.02 -20.35
C GLU A 272 26.81 -2.24 -20.70
N LEU A 273 25.63 -2.35 -20.05
CA LEU A 273 24.67 -3.43 -20.32
C LEU A 273 24.06 -3.30 -21.72
N LEU A 274 23.76 -2.06 -22.16
CA LEU A 274 23.18 -1.77 -23.47
C LEU A 274 24.21 -1.81 -24.62
N GLU A 275 25.50 -1.76 -24.34
CA GLU A 275 26.58 -1.86 -25.33
C GLU A 275 26.97 -3.31 -25.67
N ARG A 276 26.51 -4.29 -24.89
CA ARG A 276 26.78 -5.72 -25.11
C ARG A 276 25.90 -6.31 -26.19
#